data_4b02bf837d559a19d37f581fdf912e9b
#
_entry.id   4b02bf837d559a19d37f581fdf912e9b
#
_cell.length_a   1.000
_cell.length_b   1.000
_cell.length_c   1.000
_cell.angle_alpha   90.00
_cell.angle_beta   90.00
_cell.angle_gamma   90.00
#
_symmetry.space_group_name_H-M   'P 1'
#
loop_
_entity.id
_entity.type
_entity.pdbx_description
1 polymer ?
#
loop_
_entity_poly.entity_id
_entity_poly.type
_entity_poly.pdbx_seq_one_letter_code
_entity_poly.pdbx_strand_id
1 'polypeptide(L)' 'MMPLSMLNTGEPSTIKKVGGKEETRRFLENLGFVPGGEVTVVSEIDGNMIVNIKDSRVAIGKDMANKIMV' A
#
# COMPACT_ATOMS: atom_id res chain seq x y z
N MET A 1 10.45 -5.73 -8.23
CA MET A 1 9.41 -5.44 -7.24
C MET A 1 10.02 -4.96 -5.95
N MET A 2 9.36 -4.05 -5.28
CA MET A 2 9.79 -3.56 -3.98
C MET A 2 8.57 -3.39 -3.08
N PRO A 3 8.74 -3.49 -1.75
CA PRO A 3 7.60 -3.23 -0.86
C PRO A 3 7.20 -1.76 -0.91
N LEU A 4 5.90 -1.53 -0.74
CA LEU A 4 5.35 -0.17 -0.74
C LEU A 4 6.03 0.72 0.31
N SER A 5 6.46 0.15 1.42
CA SER A 5 7.15 0.88 2.49
C SER A 5 8.46 1.53 2.04
N MET A 6 9.01 1.12 0.91
CA MET A 6 10.25 1.68 0.37
C MET A 6 10.02 2.66 -0.77
N LEU A 7 8.76 2.89 -1.14
CA LEU A 7 8.44 3.81 -2.23
C LEU A 7 8.60 5.25 -1.76
N ASN A 8 9.18 6.08 -2.61
CA ASN A 8 9.35 7.49 -2.31
C ASN A 8 8.00 8.23 -2.30
N THR A 9 7.90 9.20 -1.42
CA THR A 9 6.70 10.04 -1.30
C THR A 9 6.45 10.78 -2.61
N GLY A 10 5.19 10.78 -3.04
CA GLY A 10 4.78 11.52 -4.24
C GLY A 10 4.93 10.76 -5.54
N GLU A 11 5.54 9.58 -5.54
CA GLU A 11 5.70 8.79 -6.76
C GLU A 11 4.55 7.80 -6.90
N PRO A 12 3.73 7.91 -7.95
CA PRO A 12 2.70 6.90 -8.21
C PRO A 12 3.34 5.60 -8.67
N SER A 13 2.75 4.49 -8.29
CA SER A 13 3.23 3.19 -8.71
C SER A 13 2.04 2.23 -8.86
N THR A 14 2.27 1.13 -9.55
CA THR A 14 1.25 0.11 -9.76
C THR A 14 1.50 -1.07 -8.82
N ILE A 15 0.46 -1.49 -8.13
CA ILE A 15 0.53 -2.66 -7.26
C ILE A 15 0.69 -3.91 -8.12
N LYS A 16 1.71 -4.70 -7.83
CA LYS A 16 2.00 -5.94 -8.56
C LYS A 16 1.52 -7.17 -7.80
N LYS A 17 1.61 -7.12 -6.48
CA LYS A 17 1.25 -8.26 -5.65
C LYS A 17 0.90 -7.80 -4.25
N VAL A 18 -0.07 -8.44 -3.63
CA VAL A 18 -0.39 -8.26 -2.22
C VAL A 18 -0.14 -9.60 -1.53
N GLY A 19 0.79 -9.62 -0.60
CA GLY A 19 1.20 -10.82 0.12
C GLY A 19 0.57 -10.94 1.49
N GLY A 20 1.13 -11.86 2.28
CA GLY A 20 0.68 -12.09 3.64
C GLY A 20 -0.37 -13.19 3.73
N LYS A 21 -0.89 -13.38 4.92
CA LYS A 21 -1.95 -14.36 5.16
C LYS A 21 -3.23 -13.93 4.46
N GLU A 22 -4.10 -14.90 4.20
CA GLU A 22 -5.35 -14.64 3.50
C GLU A 22 -6.16 -13.52 4.16
N GLU A 23 -6.23 -13.54 5.48
CA GLU A 23 -6.95 -12.54 6.25
C GLU A 23 -6.40 -11.13 6.02
N THR A 24 -5.07 -10.98 6.07
CA THR A 24 -4.39 -9.72 5.81
C THR A 24 -4.64 -9.25 4.38
N ARG A 25 -4.52 -10.17 3.44
CA ARG A 25 -4.74 -9.89 2.02
C ARG A 25 -6.15 -9.38 1.76
N ARG A 26 -7.15 -10.02 2.37
CA ARG A 26 -8.53 -9.58 2.24
C ARG A 26 -8.75 -8.20 2.83
N PHE A 27 -8.14 -7.94 3.97
CA PHE A 27 -8.21 -6.62 4.61
C PHE A 27 -7.67 -5.54 3.66
N LEU A 28 -6.51 -5.78 3.08
CA LEU A 28 -5.88 -4.83 2.17
C LEU A 28 -6.70 -4.69 0.88
N GLU A 29 -7.21 -5.77 0.34
CA GLU A 29 -8.06 -5.72 -0.86
C GLU A 29 -9.33 -4.91 -0.62
N ASN A 30 -9.93 -5.04 0.57
CA ASN A 30 -11.12 -4.27 0.92
C ASN A 30 -10.84 -2.78 1.01
N LEU A 31 -9.61 -2.41 1.33
CA LEU A 31 -9.19 -1.01 1.31
C LEU A 31 -8.90 -0.51 -0.11
N GLY A 32 -8.79 -1.41 -1.07
CA GLY A 32 -8.51 -1.06 -2.45
C GLY A 32 -7.12 -1.45 -2.95
N PHE A 33 -6.31 -2.10 -2.11
CA PHE A 33 -4.97 -2.54 -2.52
C PHE A 33 -5.08 -3.85 -3.29
N VAL A 34 -5.24 -3.73 -4.60
CA VAL A 34 -5.39 -4.88 -5.50
C VAL A 34 -4.35 -4.81 -6.61
N PRO A 35 -3.89 -5.97 -7.13
CA PRO A 35 -2.97 -5.97 -8.26
C PRO A 35 -3.54 -5.17 -9.44
N GLY A 36 -2.70 -4.35 -10.04
CA GLY A 36 -3.09 -3.45 -11.12
C GLY A 36 -3.57 -2.08 -10.65
N GLY A 37 -3.84 -1.92 -9.36
CA GLY A 37 -4.25 -0.63 -8.81
C GLY A 37 -3.08 0.34 -8.71
N GLU A 38 -3.35 1.62 -8.86
CA GLU A 38 -2.35 2.65 -8.69
C GLU A 38 -2.34 3.15 -7.24
N VAL A 39 -1.15 3.37 -6.72
CA VAL A 39 -0.97 3.82 -5.35
C VAL A 39 0.11 4.89 -5.29
N THR A 40 -0.08 5.89 -4.43
CA THR A 40 0.90 6.95 -4.20
C THR A 40 1.06 7.15 -2.70
N VAL A 41 2.30 7.14 -2.22
CA VAL A 41 2.59 7.45 -0.82
C VAL A 41 2.55 8.96 -0.64
N VAL A 42 1.70 9.44 0.24
CA VAL A 42 1.54 10.87 0.51
C VAL A 42 2.49 11.34 1.60
N SER A 43 2.56 10.58 2.67
CA SER A 43 3.44 10.92 3.80
C SER A 43 3.64 9.69 4.69
N GLU A 44 4.51 9.85 5.67
CA GLU A 44 4.80 8.80 6.65
C GLU A 44 4.83 9.45 8.02
N ILE A 45 4.02 8.96 8.95
CA ILE A 45 3.86 9.53 10.29
C ILE A 45 3.86 8.41 11.33
N ASP A 46 4.82 8.45 12.25
CA ASP A 46 4.89 7.53 13.41
C ASP A 46 4.72 6.04 13.05
N GLY A 47 5.43 5.60 12.01
CA GLY A 47 5.38 4.20 11.59
C GLY A 47 4.17 3.84 10.76
N ASN A 48 3.33 4.82 10.42
CA ASN A 48 2.21 4.64 9.51
C ASN A 48 2.49 5.34 8.19
N MET A 49 1.98 4.79 7.12
CA MET A 49 2.08 5.39 5.80
C MET A 49 0.71 5.87 5.38
N ILE A 50 0.65 7.12 4.95
CA ILE A 50 -0.57 7.69 4.38
C ILE A 50 -0.47 7.54 2.88
N VAL A 51 -1.41 6.83 2.30
CA VAL A 51 -1.38 6.52 0.87
C VAL A 51 -2.69 6.87 0.20
N ASN A 52 -2.59 7.34 -1.04
CA ASN A 52 -3.74 7.51 -1.90
C ASN A 52 -3.90 6.25 -2.72
N ILE A 53 -5.12 5.74 -2.75
CA ILE A 53 -5.47 4.59 -3.56
C ILE A 53 -6.82 4.84 -4.19
N LYS A 54 -6.90 4.85 -5.52
CA LYS A 54 -8.08 5.31 -6.25
C LYS A 54 -8.47 6.71 -5.76
N ASP A 55 -9.69 6.89 -5.31
CA ASP A 55 -10.18 8.17 -4.83
C ASP A 55 -10.13 8.28 -3.31
N SER A 56 -9.45 7.36 -2.65
CA SER A 56 -9.41 7.28 -1.20
C SER A 56 -8.01 7.55 -0.67
N ARG A 57 -7.96 8.08 0.55
CA ARG A 57 -6.71 8.24 1.28
C ARG A 57 -6.81 7.41 2.55
N VAL A 58 -5.87 6.50 2.74
CA VAL A 58 -5.88 5.59 3.88
C VAL A 58 -4.54 5.60 4.60
N ALA A 59 -4.56 5.28 5.89
CA ALA A 59 -3.35 5.12 6.68
C ALA A 59 -3.16 3.63 6.96
N ILE A 60 -1.97 3.10 6.69
CA ILE A 60 -1.63 1.72 7.02
C ILE A 60 -0.29 1.67 7.72
N GLY A 61 -0.12 0.70 8.62
CA GLY A 61 1.16 0.48 9.27
C GLY A 61 2.22 0.00 8.28
N LYS A 62 3.48 0.24 8.61
CA LYS A 62 4.60 -0.20 7.77
C LYS A 62 4.63 -1.72 7.58
N ASP A 63 4.24 -2.47 8.59
CA ASP A 63 4.18 -3.92 8.50
C ASP A 63 3.18 -4.37 7.43
N MET A 64 2.05 -3.69 7.31
CA MET A 64 1.09 -3.94 6.23
C MET A 64 1.65 -3.48 4.89
N ALA A 65 2.26 -2.30 4.84
CA ALA A 65 2.86 -1.78 3.62
C ALA A 65 3.94 -2.70 3.07
N ASN A 66 4.67 -3.40 3.95
CA ASN A 66 5.69 -4.36 3.53
C ASN A 66 5.12 -5.56 2.77
N LYS A 67 3.83 -5.79 2.84
CA LYS A 67 3.17 -6.90 2.14
C LYS A 67 2.64 -6.52 0.77
N ILE A 68 2.66 -5.24 0.45
CA ILE A 68 2.21 -4.73 -0.85
C ILE A 68 3.45 -4.50 -1.72
N MET A 69 3.51 -5.21 -2.85
CA MET A 69 4.64 -5.08 -3.77
C MET A 69 4.28 -4.18 -4.96
N VAL A 70 5.17 -3.27 -5.26
CA VAL A 70 5.00 -2.32 -6.37
C VAL A 70 6.18 -2.38 -7.34
#